data_894018c9fb61539c3f52f79ee331d6c1
#
_entry.id   894018c9fb61539c3f52f79ee331d6c1
#
_cell.length_a   1.000
_cell.length_b   1.000
_cell.length_c   1.000
_cell.angle_alpha   90.00
_cell.angle_beta   90.00
_cell.angle_gamma   90.00
#
_symmetry.space_group_name_H-M   'P 1'
#
loop_
_entity.id
_entity.type
_entity.pdbx_description
1 polymer ?
#
loop_
_entity_poly.entity_id
_entity_poly.type
_entity_poly.pdbx_seq_one_letter_code
_entity_poly.pdbx_strand_id
1 'polypeptide(L)'
;MKRSILNTLLNVLAIIFIVFLMIKVSVPMGSILLLSFIIFKLTINKHLIYMFKGAKKLRANNLEEALSLYRKAALCNSSNVKAIKTYVFLELKIGSYTEALETLKSIVSKRKFLPEDANQLDLLQAILYWKLNDIKTSLQILDDLKANNFNSLDFYEVYGYVLIQDEDFEKAISISNEGLKVDELSQIIRANLGEIFYKIGDIKKACFYFDELIDECVNFSEPYYFVGIISKEKEDFYKAKEFLNKALKYDESILSNLSKNDIENALISINH
;
A
#
# COMPACT_ATOMS: atom_id res chain seq x y z
N MET A 1 -10.73 5.00 20.40
CA MET A 1 -10.54 6.43 20.70
C MET A 1 -10.33 6.72 22.19
N LYS A 2 -11.27 6.40 23.10
CA LYS A 2 -11.13 6.71 24.54
C LYS A 2 -9.84 6.19 25.21
N ARG A 3 -9.40 4.95 24.93
CA ARG A 3 -8.20 4.36 25.55
C ARG A 3 -6.88 5.00 25.09
N SER A 4 -6.81 5.46 23.83
CA SER A 4 -5.65 6.19 23.30
C SER A 4 -5.53 7.57 23.94
N ILE A 5 -6.64 8.30 24.04
CA ILE A 5 -6.69 9.61 24.66
C ILE A 5 -6.29 9.51 26.15
N LEU A 6 -6.83 8.51 26.86
CA LEU A 6 -6.48 8.27 28.27
C LEU A 6 -4.98 8.00 28.46
N ASN A 7 -4.38 7.16 27.61
CA ASN A 7 -2.94 6.88 27.66
C ASN A 7 -2.09 8.13 27.37
N THR A 8 -2.51 8.97 26.42
CA THR A 8 -1.84 10.24 26.12
C THR A 8 -1.92 11.18 27.32
N LEU A 9 -3.10 11.31 27.93
CA LEU A 9 -3.33 12.14 29.10
C LEU A 9 -2.45 11.69 30.28
N LEU A 10 -2.41 10.38 30.57
CA LEU A 10 -1.56 9.81 31.61
C LEU A 10 -0.06 10.07 31.38
N ASN A 11 0.39 10.02 30.12
CA ASN A 11 1.78 10.33 29.78
C ASN A 11 2.10 11.81 30.04
N VAL A 12 1.20 12.71 29.62
CA VAL A 12 1.35 14.16 29.86
C VAL A 12 1.38 14.45 31.35
N LEU A 13 0.48 13.87 32.13
CA LEU A 13 0.45 14.03 33.58
C LEU A 13 1.73 13.51 34.26
N ALA A 14 2.26 12.36 33.80
CA ALA A 14 3.52 11.83 34.31
C ALA A 14 4.70 12.78 34.04
N ILE A 15 4.77 13.36 32.84
CA ILE A 15 5.82 14.32 32.49
C ILE A 15 5.69 15.60 33.33
N ILE A 16 4.49 16.14 33.47
CA ILE A 16 4.21 17.33 34.31
C ILE A 16 4.65 17.05 35.76
N PHE A 17 4.31 15.89 36.30
CA PHE A 17 4.70 15.50 37.66
C PHE A 17 6.22 15.38 37.82
N ILE A 18 6.93 14.81 36.85
CA ILE A 18 8.40 14.72 36.84
C ILE A 18 9.03 16.11 36.83
N VAL A 19 8.53 17.02 35.97
CA VAL A 19 9.00 18.40 35.87
C VAL A 19 8.73 19.15 37.19
N PHE A 20 7.56 18.94 37.82
CA PHE A 20 7.26 19.50 39.13
C PHE A 20 8.28 19.04 40.21
N LEU A 21 8.61 17.74 40.24
CA LEU A 21 9.63 17.20 41.13
C LEU A 21 11.02 17.82 40.87
N MET A 22 11.39 18.04 39.62
CA MET A 22 12.65 18.71 39.29
C MET A 22 12.72 20.11 39.84
N ILE A 23 11.64 20.88 39.80
CA ILE A 23 11.62 22.30 40.22
C ILE A 23 11.47 22.43 41.73
N LYS A 24 10.64 21.60 42.38
CA LYS A 24 10.25 21.76 43.78
C LYS A 24 11.04 20.90 44.77
N VAL A 25 11.63 19.80 44.30
CA VAL A 25 12.32 18.84 45.19
C VAL A 25 13.82 18.80 44.87
N SER A 26 14.22 18.30 43.71
CA SER A 26 15.61 18.14 43.35
C SER A 26 15.75 17.92 41.82
N VAL A 27 16.58 18.74 41.17
CA VAL A 27 16.89 18.59 39.74
C VAL A 27 17.51 17.21 39.42
N PRO A 28 18.52 16.71 40.17
CA PRO A 28 19.09 15.38 39.90
C PRO A 28 18.05 14.26 39.99
N MET A 29 17.19 14.27 41.04
CA MET A 29 16.17 13.25 41.23
C MET A 29 15.13 13.26 40.12
N GLY A 30 14.63 14.42 39.69
CA GLY A 30 13.72 14.54 38.58
C GLY A 30 14.36 14.12 37.26
N SER A 31 15.64 14.40 37.04
CA SER A 31 16.37 13.96 35.82
C SER A 31 16.50 12.43 35.76
N ILE A 32 16.76 11.74 36.88
CA ILE A 32 16.79 10.28 36.94
C ILE A 32 15.41 9.70 36.65
N LEU A 33 14.34 10.26 37.20
CA LEU A 33 12.97 9.81 36.93
C LEU A 33 12.58 10.02 35.47
N LEU A 34 12.97 11.15 34.89
CA LEU A 34 12.72 11.42 33.47
C LEU A 34 13.45 10.41 32.57
N LEU A 35 14.72 10.15 32.86
CA LEU A 35 15.51 9.16 32.11
C LEU A 35 14.90 7.75 32.26
N SER A 36 14.52 7.36 33.45
CA SER A 36 13.84 6.07 33.72
C SER A 36 12.52 5.97 32.96
N PHE A 37 11.72 7.04 32.92
CA PHE A 37 10.47 7.09 32.16
C PHE A 37 10.71 6.96 30.65
N ILE A 38 11.72 7.63 30.12
CA ILE A 38 12.11 7.52 28.70
C ILE A 38 12.52 6.08 28.36
N ILE A 39 13.42 5.49 29.18
CA ILE A 39 13.86 4.10 28.99
C ILE A 39 12.66 3.15 29.03
N PHE A 40 11.79 3.31 30.01
CA PHE A 40 10.56 2.52 30.13
C PHE A 40 9.67 2.64 28.88
N LYS A 41 9.48 3.86 28.37
CA LYS A 41 8.71 4.08 27.13
C LYS A 41 9.36 3.44 25.90
N LEU A 42 10.68 3.52 25.78
CA LEU A 42 11.41 2.89 24.70
C LEU A 42 11.33 1.36 24.77
N THR A 43 11.38 0.76 25.97
CA THR A 43 11.26 -0.69 26.13
C THR A 43 9.86 -1.22 25.80
N ILE A 44 8.82 -0.47 26.15
CA ILE A 44 7.45 -0.83 25.80
C ILE A 44 7.20 -0.67 24.29
N ASN A 45 7.77 0.37 23.68
CA ASN A 45 7.55 0.70 22.26
C ASN A 45 8.74 0.29 21.38
N LYS A 46 9.31 -0.89 21.62
CA LYS A 46 10.46 -1.41 20.85
C LYS A 46 10.25 -1.35 19.33
N HIS A 47 9.00 -1.52 18.86
CA HIS A 47 8.69 -1.42 17.42
C HIS A 47 9.09 -0.07 16.83
N LEU A 48 8.96 1.05 17.57
CA LEU A 48 9.38 2.37 17.07
C LEU A 48 10.89 2.46 16.85
N ILE A 49 11.69 1.83 17.73
CA ILE A 49 13.15 1.77 17.59
C ILE A 49 13.52 1.00 16.31
N TYR A 50 12.88 -0.16 16.10
CA TYR A 50 13.12 -0.97 14.91
C TYR A 50 12.67 -0.23 13.65
N MET A 51 11.51 0.43 13.66
CA MET A 51 11.04 1.26 12.54
C MET A 51 12.01 2.39 12.20
N PHE A 52 12.51 3.11 13.20
CA PHE A 52 13.48 4.19 13.00
C PHE A 52 14.78 3.67 12.37
N LYS A 53 15.31 2.56 12.90
CA LYS A 53 16.52 1.92 12.34
C LYS A 53 16.27 1.39 10.94
N GLY A 54 15.11 0.79 10.69
CA GLY A 54 14.68 0.30 9.37
C GLY A 54 14.59 1.44 8.35
N ALA A 55 13.96 2.55 8.71
CA ALA A 55 13.87 3.73 7.86
C ALA A 55 15.26 4.31 7.49
N LYS A 56 16.21 4.30 8.44
CA LYS A 56 17.60 4.70 8.16
C LYS A 56 18.25 3.77 7.15
N LYS A 57 18.00 2.44 7.24
CA LYS A 57 18.55 1.46 6.29
C LYS A 57 17.92 1.58 4.90
N LEU A 58 16.60 1.87 4.80
CA LEU A 58 15.94 2.15 3.53
C LEU A 58 16.55 3.36 2.83
N ARG A 59 16.80 4.46 3.57
CA ARG A 59 17.46 5.65 3.02
C ARG A 59 18.89 5.38 2.54
N ALA A 60 19.56 4.39 3.14
CA ALA A 60 20.89 3.93 2.73
C ALA A 60 20.83 2.86 1.62
N ASN A 61 19.66 2.64 1.02
CA ASN A 61 19.39 1.62 -0.01
C ASN A 61 19.75 0.18 0.41
N ASN A 62 19.76 -0.11 1.72
CA ASN A 62 20.01 -1.44 2.26
C ASN A 62 18.66 -2.11 2.59
N LEU A 63 18.07 -2.74 1.56
CA LEU A 63 16.73 -3.33 1.63
C LEU A 63 16.66 -4.52 2.58
N GLU A 64 17.67 -5.40 2.57
CA GLU A 64 17.68 -6.61 3.41
C GLU A 64 17.69 -6.29 4.91
N GLU A 65 18.60 -5.41 5.33
CA GLU A 65 18.66 -5.00 6.74
C GLU A 65 17.38 -4.23 7.14
N ALA A 66 16.84 -3.39 6.24
CA ALA A 66 15.60 -2.68 6.49
C ALA A 66 14.44 -3.66 6.71
N LEU A 67 14.30 -4.66 5.83
CA LEU A 67 13.28 -5.71 5.92
C LEU A 67 13.38 -6.46 7.26
N SER A 68 14.59 -6.91 7.64
CA SER A 68 14.83 -7.58 8.93
C SER A 68 14.38 -6.73 10.11
N LEU A 69 14.65 -5.42 10.08
CA LEU A 69 14.26 -4.50 11.13
C LEU A 69 12.74 -4.25 11.16
N TYR A 70 12.09 -4.09 10.00
CA TYR A 70 10.65 -3.93 9.92
C TYR A 70 9.90 -5.21 10.30
N ARG A 71 10.45 -6.39 9.99
CA ARG A 71 9.93 -7.68 10.49
C ARG A 71 9.95 -7.73 12.02
N LYS A 72 11.08 -7.36 12.63
CA LYS A 72 11.19 -7.24 14.10
C LYS A 72 10.18 -6.23 14.67
N ALA A 73 9.97 -5.11 13.98
CA ALA A 73 8.97 -4.13 14.37
C ALA A 73 7.55 -4.70 14.31
N ALA A 74 7.18 -5.36 13.21
CA ALA A 74 5.86 -5.95 13.00
C ALA A 74 5.53 -7.05 14.03
N LEU A 75 6.51 -7.86 14.39
CA LEU A 75 6.37 -8.96 15.37
C LEU A 75 6.34 -8.51 16.84
N CYS A 76 6.67 -7.25 17.15
CA CYS A 76 6.56 -6.74 18.51
C CYS A 76 5.10 -6.70 18.96
N ASN A 77 4.81 -7.11 20.21
CA ASN A 77 3.45 -7.04 20.78
C ASN A 77 2.86 -5.61 20.78
N SER A 78 3.73 -4.60 20.88
CA SER A 78 3.36 -3.18 20.82
C SER A 78 3.27 -2.62 19.40
N SER A 79 3.50 -3.43 18.36
CA SER A 79 3.50 -2.97 16.97
C SER A 79 2.15 -2.35 16.59
N ASN A 80 2.20 -1.32 15.76
CA ASN A 80 1.04 -0.69 15.15
C ASN A 80 0.87 -1.16 13.70
N VAL A 81 -0.28 -0.88 13.11
CA VAL A 81 -0.59 -1.24 11.71
C VAL A 81 0.43 -0.67 10.74
N LYS A 82 0.95 0.54 11.00
CA LYS A 82 1.97 1.16 10.14
C LYS A 82 3.23 0.31 10.03
N ALA A 83 3.71 -0.27 11.16
CA ALA A 83 4.89 -1.13 11.14
C ALA A 83 4.63 -2.43 10.37
N ILE A 84 3.44 -3.01 10.55
CA ILE A 84 3.00 -4.22 9.84
C ILE A 84 2.86 -3.93 8.34
N LYS A 85 2.16 -2.86 7.99
CA LYS A 85 1.98 -2.42 6.59
C LYS A 85 3.35 -2.23 5.90
N THR A 86 4.27 -1.52 6.54
CA THR A 86 5.61 -1.31 5.96
C THR A 86 6.37 -2.63 5.76
N TYR A 87 6.30 -3.55 6.73
CA TYR A 87 6.91 -4.87 6.58
C TYR A 87 6.32 -5.62 5.39
N VAL A 88 4.99 -5.70 5.29
CA VAL A 88 4.30 -6.39 4.19
C VAL A 88 4.65 -5.79 2.83
N PHE A 89 4.70 -4.45 2.71
CA PHE A 89 5.09 -3.81 1.45
C PHE A 89 6.55 -4.06 1.07
N LEU A 90 7.45 -4.19 2.04
CA LEU A 90 8.84 -4.57 1.75
C LEU A 90 8.94 -6.03 1.25
N GLU A 91 8.18 -6.94 1.83
CA GLU A 91 8.10 -8.34 1.35
C GLU A 91 7.46 -8.42 -0.05
N LEU A 92 6.41 -7.64 -0.30
CA LEU A 92 5.80 -7.52 -1.63
C LEU A 92 6.82 -7.04 -2.68
N LYS A 93 7.68 -6.08 -2.30
CA LYS A 93 8.71 -5.54 -3.20
C LYS A 93 9.77 -6.56 -3.60
N ILE A 94 10.08 -7.54 -2.74
CA ILE A 94 11.06 -8.60 -3.03
C ILE A 94 10.42 -9.89 -3.53
N GLY A 95 9.09 -9.95 -3.64
CA GLY A 95 8.35 -11.12 -4.13
C GLY A 95 8.13 -12.23 -3.09
N SER A 96 8.35 -11.99 -1.80
CA SER A 96 8.17 -12.99 -0.72
C SER A 96 6.73 -13.02 -0.20
N TYR A 97 5.76 -13.21 -1.08
CA TYR A 97 4.32 -13.08 -0.76
C TYR A 97 3.84 -14.12 0.26
N THR A 98 4.30 -15.36 0.17
CA THR A 98 3.93 -16.44 1.10
C THR A 98 4.41 -16.14 2.51
N GLU A 99 5.68 -15.73 2.67
CA GLU A 99 6.25 -15.40 3.98
C GLU A 99 5.55 -14.19 4.63
N ALA A 100 5.23 -13.18 3.81
CA ALA A 100 4.47 -12.03 4.25
C ALA A 100 3.08 -12.42 4.77
N LEU A 101 2.36 -13.29 4.04
CA LEU A 101 1.03 -13.76 4.39
C LEU A 101 1.05 -14.59 5.69
N GLU A 102 1.97 -15.53 5.83
CA GLU A 102 2.12 -16.35 7.05
C GLU A 102 2.44 -15.48 8.27
N THR A 103 3.36 -14.54 8.12
CA THR A 103 3.72 -13.62 9.19
C THR A 103 2.52 -12.74 9.57
N LEU A 104 1.80 -12.19 8.60
CA LEU A 104 0.61 -11.36 8.83
C LEU A 104 -0.48 -12.16 9.56
N LYS A 105 -0.80 -13.37 9.11
CA LYS A 105 -1.75 -14.27 9.78
C LYS A 105 -1.34 -14.59 11.21
N SER A 106 -0.06 -14.86 11.45
CA SER A 106 0.47 -15.09 12.80
C SER A 106 0.33 -13.86 13.71
N ILE A 107 0.46 -12.65 13.17
CA ILE A 107 0.25 -11.42 13.92
C ILE A 107 -1.22 -11.23 14.27
N VAL A 108 -2.11 -11.39 13.30
CA VAL A 108 -3.56 -11.21 13.46
C VAL A 108 -4.15 -12.23 14.42
N SER A 109 -3.70 -13.49 14.38
CA SER A 109 -4.19 -14.55 15.28
C SER A 109 -3.81 -14.35 16.75
N LYS A 110 -2.70 -13.66 17.02
CA LYS A 110 -2.16 -13.47 18.39
C LYS A 110 -2.64 -12.20 19.08
N ARG A 111 -3.27 -11.28 18.36
CA ARG A 111 -3.62 -9.95 18.88
C ARG A 111 -5.01 -9.52 18.40
N LYS A 112 -5.69 -8.77 19.26
CA LYS A 112 -6.93 -8.09 18.90
C LYS A 112 -6.60 -6.68 18.42
N PHE A 113 -7.10 -6.31 17.27
CA PHE A 113 -7.00 -4.98 16.69
C PHE A 113 -8.31 -4.23 16.86
N LEU A 114 -8.25 -2.91 16.76
CA LEU A 114 -9.45 -2.10 16.60
C LEU A 114 -10.08 -2.39 15.22
N PRO A 115 -11.39 -2.24 15.05
CA PRO A 115 -12.04 -2.56 13.76
C PRO A 115 -11.40 -1.89 12.55
N GLU A 116 -11.04 -0.60 12.67
CA GLU A 116 -10.35 0.14 11.60
C GLU A 116 -8.98 -0.43 11.28
N ASP A 117 -8.20 -0.79 12.30
CA ASP A 117 -6.90 -1.43 12.14
C ASP A 117 -7.04 -2.83 11.55
N ALA A 118 -8.05 -3.61 11.98
CA ALA A 118 -8.33 -4.95 11.46
C ALA A 118 -8.66 -4.89 9.97
N ASN A 119 -9.54 -3.98 9.54
CA ASN A 119 -9.88 -3.79 8.13
C ASN A 119 -8.64 -3.46 7.27
N GLN A 120 -7.71 -2.65 7.78
CA GLN A 120 -6.45 -2.38 7.07
C GLN A 120 -5.57 -3.63 6.94
N LEU A 121 -5.55 -4.49 7.96
CA LEU A 121 -4.80 -5.75 7.91
C LEU A 121 -5.47 -6.77 6.97
N ASP A 122 -6.78 -6.80 6.91
CA ASP A 122 -7.54 -7.63 5.97
C ASP A 122 -7.31 -7.16 4.53
N LEU A 123 -7.26 -5.85 4.27
CA LEU A 123 -6.85 -5.33 2.96
C LEU A 123 -5.44 -5.80 2.55
N LEU A 124 -4.49 -5.82 3.49
CA LEU A 124 -3.15 -6.36 3.21
C LEU A 124 -3.19 -7.86 2.91
N GLN A 125 -4.05 -8.63 3.59
CA GLN A 125 -4.24 -10.05 3.27
C GLN A 125 -4.83 -10.22 1.86
N ALA A 126 -5.82 -9.41 1.48
CA ALA A 126 -6.39 -9.44 0.14
C ALA A 126 -5.32 -9.17 -0.94
N ILE A 127 -4.44 -8.18 -0.74
CA ILE A 127 -3.32 -7.89 -1.64
C ILE A 127 -2.38 -9.11 -1.76
N LEU A 128 -2.04 -9.74 -0.64
CA LEU A 128 -1.14 -10.89 -0.64
C LEU A 128 -1.76 -12.11 -1.33
N TYR A 129 -3.06 -12.39 -1.13
CA TYR A 129 -3.76 -13.43 -1.86
C TYR A 129 -3.83 -13.14 -3.36
N TRP A 130 -4.10 -11.89 -3.74
CA TRP A 130 -4.06 -11.47 -5.13
C TRP A 130 -2.68 -11.75 -5.76
N LYS A 131 -1.60 -11.35 -5.11
CA LYS A 131 -0.22 -11.58 -5.61
C LYS A 131 0.20 -13.06 -5.60
N LEU A 132 -0.45 -13.89 -4.81
CA LEU A 132 -0.32 -15.36 -4.85
C LEU A 132 -1.23 -16.02 -5.90
N ASN A 133 -1.93 -15.22 -6.72
CA ASN A 133 -2.91 -15.66 -7.72
C ASN A 133 -4.13 -16.41 -7.13
N ASP A 134 -4.41 -16.23 -5.84
CA ASP A 134 -5.65 -16.68 -5.20
C ASP A 134 -6.70 -15.56 -5.25
N ILE A 135 -7.18 -15.29 -6.48
CA ILE A 135 -8.13 -14.22 -6.76
C ILE A 135 -9.43 -14.40 -5.98
N LYS A 136 -9.89 -15.65 -5.87
CA LYS A 136 -11.14 -15.97 -5.18
C LYS A 136 -11.10 -15.55 -3.69
N THR A 137 -10.06 -15.93 -2.99
CA THR A 137 -9.90 -15.55 -1.57
C THR A 137 -9.71 -14.05 -1.41
N SER A 138 -8.95 -13.42 -2.33
CA SER A 138 -8.79 -11.97 -2.34
C SER A 138 -10.13 -11.25 -2.48
N LEU A 139 -10.96 -11.63 -3.46
CA LEU A 139 -12.28 -11.05 -3.70
C LEU A 139 -13.21 -11.25 -2.50
N GLN A 140 -13.20 -12.43 -1.87
CA GLN A 140 -14.03 -12.66 -0.69
C GLN A 140 -13.69 -11.69 0.44
N ILE A 141 -12.41 -11.46 0.71
CA ILE A 141 -11.97 -10.51 1.74
C ILE A 141 -12.40 -9.08 1.36
N LEU A 142 -12.27 -8.70 0.09
CA LEU A 142 -12.66 -7.37 -0.39
C LEU A 142 -14.18 -7.17 -0.32
N ASP A 143 -14.98 -8.20 -0.62
CA ASP A 143 -16.44 -8.18 -0.46
C ASP A 143 -16.85 -8.01 1.01
N ASP A 144 -16.19 -8.73 1.92
CA ASP A 144 -16.42 -8.62 3.37
C ASP A 144 -16.06 -7.21 3.88
N LEU A 145 -14.95 -6.64 3.42
CA LEU A 145 -14.55 -5.26 3.74
C LEU A 145 -15.61 -4.26 3.25
N LYS A 146 -16.12 -4.43 2.04
CA LYS A 146 -17.20 -3.61 1.49
C LYS A 146 -18.49 -3.73 2.32
N ALA A 147 -18.88 -4.94 2.68
CA ALA A 147 -20.06 -5.21 3.52
C ALA A 147 -19.93 -4.57 4.91
N ASN A 148 -18.72 -4.46 5.44
CA ASN A 148 -18.40 -3.77 6.69
C ASN A 148 -18.26 -2.24 6.54
N ASN A 149 -18.64 -1.68 5.39
CA ASN A 149 -18.54 -0.25 5.06
C ASN A 149 -17.09 0.29 5.17
N PHE A 150 -16.09 -0.54 4.91
CA PHE A 150 -14.72 -0.06 4.83
C PHE A 150 -14.58 0.83 3.60
N ASN A 151 -14.13 2.07 3.82
CA ASN A 151 -14.10 3.12 2.83
C ASN A 151 -12.76 3.84 2.88
N SER A 152 -11.79 3.38 2.09
CA SER A 152 -10.49 4.03 1.90
C SER A 152 -10.13 4.02 0.43
N LEU A 153 -9.33 4.98 -0.02
CA LEU A 153 -8.88 5.05 -1.40
C LEU A 153 -8.13 3.77 -1.79
N ASP A 154 -7.14 3.36 -0.98
CA ASP A 154 -6.34 2.14 -1.19
C ASP A 154 -7.25 0.90 -1.41
N PHE A 155 -8.39 0.82 -0.72
CA PHE A 155 -9.34 -0.30 -0.85
C PHE A 155 -9.97 -0.33 -2.25
N TYR A 156 -10.47 0.80 -2.74
CA TYR A 156 -11.08 0.87 -4.07
C TYR A 156 -10.08 0.64 -5.19
N GLU A 157 -8.86 1.14 -5.04
CA GLU A 157 -7.77 0.91 -6.00
C GLU A 157 -7.43 -0.58 -6.12
N VAL A 158 -7.22 -1.25 -4.98
CA VAL A 158 -6.91 -2.69 -4.95
C VAL A 158 -8.08 -3.52 -5.45
N TYR A 159 -9.30 -3.18 -5.04
CA TYR A 159 -10.48 -3.93 -5.47
C TYR A 159 -10.69 -3.84 -6.99
N GLY A 160 -10.47 -2.66 -7.56
CA GLY A 160 -10.48 -2.47 -9.02
C GLY A 160 -9.48 -3.39 -9.73
N TYR A 161 -8.23 -3.42 -9.30
CA TYR A 161 -7.20 -4.30 -9.88
C TYR A 161 -7.56 -5.79 -9.80
N VAL A 162 -8.09 -6.24 -8.66
CA VAL A 162 -8.44 -7.66 -8.48
C VAL A 162 -9.63 -8.05 -9.36
N LEU A 163 -10.64 -7.18 -9.47
CA LEU A 163 -11.79 -7.39 -10.34
C LEU A 163 -11.44 -7.37 -11.84
N ILE A 164 -10.48 -6.53 -12.24
CA ILE A 164 -9.96 -6.54 -13.62
C ILE A 164 -9.30 -7.88 -13.94
N GLN A 165 -8.57 -8.46 -13.01
CA GLN A 165 -7.92 -9.76 -13.19
C GLN A 165 -8.94 -10.92 -13.17
N ASP A 166 -10.05 -10.78 -12.44
CA ASP A 166 -11.17 -11.74 -12.44
C ASP A 166 -12.10 -11.57 -13.64
N GLU A 167 -11.89 -10.53 -14.46
CA GLU A 167 -12.72 -10.14 -15.62
C GLU A 167 -14.17 -9.77 -15.26
N ASP A 168 -14.47 -9.47 -13.99
CA ASP A 168 -15.77 -8.92 -13.58
C ASP A 168 -15.81 -7.40 -13.83
N PHE A 169 -15.86 -7.03 -15.10
CA PHE A 169 -15.79 -5.63 -15.52
C PHE A 169 -16.98 -4.78 -15.06
N GLU A 170 -18.19 -5.37 -14.95
CA GLU A 170 -19.35 -4.63 -14.46
C GLU A 170 -19.15 -4.19 -13.00
N LYS A 171 -18.74 -5.12 -12.16
CA LYS A 171 -18.46 -4.84 -10.75
C LYS A 171 -17.24 -3.92 -10.62
N ALA A 172 -16.20 -4.09 -11.44
CA ALA A 172 -15.02 -3.24 -11.47
C ALA A 172 -15.37 -1.78 -11.77
N ILE A 173 -16.24 -1.51 -12.75
CA ILE A 173 -16.75 -0.16 -13.05
C ILE A 173 -17.52 0.41 -11.86
N SER A 174 -18.40 -0.40 -11.24
CA SER A 174 -19.18 0.05 -10.08
C SER A 174 -18.28 0.45 -8.91
N ILE A 175 -17.30 -0.39 -8.57
CA ILE A 175 -16.33 -0.16 -7.49
C ILE A 175 -15.45 1.05 -7.79
N SER A 176 -14.97 1.19 -9.02
CA SER A 176 -14.16 2.34 -9.44
C SER A 176 -14.96 3.65 -9.32
N ASN A 177 -16.23 3.66 -9.75
CA ASN A 177 -17.09 4.84 -9.61
C ASN A 177 -17.39 5.19 -8.13
N GLU A 178 -17.46 4.21 -7.24
CA GLU A 178 -17.56 4.48 -5.80
C GLU A 178 -16.26 5.07 -5.26
N GLY A 179 -15.11 4.56 -5.70
CA GLY A 179 -13.80 5.09 -5.33
C GLY A 179 -13.59 6.54 -5.79
N LEU A 180 -14.06 6.91 -6.98
CA LEU A 180 -14.02 8.30 -7.46
C LEU A 180 -14.90 9.26 -6.62
N LYS A 181 -15.87 8.75 -5.85
CA LYS A 181 -16.59 9.60 -4.87
C LYS A 181 -15.75 9.88 -3.62
N VAL A 182 -14.74 9.05 -3.34
CA VAL A 182 -13.78 9.27 -2.24
C VAL A 182 -12.68 10.23 -2.68
N ASP A 183 -12.14 10.02 -3.88
CA ASP A 183 -11.17 10.90 -4.52
C ASP A 183 -11.40 10.91 -6.04
N GLU A 184 -12.01 11.98 -6.55
CA GLU A 184 -12.33 12.13 -7.98
C GLU A 184 -11.10 12.26 -8.87
N LEU A 185 -9.95 12.62 -8.30
CA LEU A 185 -8.66 12.79 -8.99
C LEU A 185 -7.74 11.57 -8.87
N SER A 186 -8.20 10.47 -8.25
CA SER A 186 -7.37 9.26 -8.13
C SER A 186 -6.88 8.78 -9.49
N GLN A 187 -5.57 8.89 -9.70
CA GLN A 187 -4.92 8.46 -10.94
C GLN A 187 -5.01 6.95 -11.15
N ILE A 188 -4.93 6.18 -10.07
CA ILE A 188 -5.01 4.71 -10.11
C ILE A 188 -6.41 4.25 -10.50
N ILE A 189 -7.46 4.83 -9.89
CA ILE A 189 -8.84 4.43 -10.23
C ILE A 189 -9.17 4.82 -11.68
N ARG A 190 -8.72 5.97 -12.15
CA ARG A 190 -8.89 6.36 -13.56
C ARG A 190 -8.12 5.45 -14.51
N ALA A 191 -6.92 5.00 -14.13
CA ALA A 191 -6.18 4.01 -14.89
C ALA A 191 -6.90 2.66 -14.94
N ASN A 192 -7.46 2.19 -13.81
CA ASN A 192 -8.30 1.00 -13.76
C ASN A 192 -9.50 1.12 -14.73
N LEU A 193 -10.21 2.25 -14.71
CA LEU A 193 -11.32 2.49 -15.65
C LEU A 193 -10.84 2.48 -17.11
N GLY A 194 -9.71 3.10 -17.41
CA GLY A 194 -9.10 3.05 -18.73
C GLY A 194 -8.82 1.62 -19.17
N GLU A 195 -8.22 0.78 -18.32
CA GLU A 195 -7.95 -0.63 -18.60
C GLU A 195 -9.24 -1.43 -18.79
N ILE A 196 -10.25 -1.23 -17.94
CA ILE A 196 -11.55 -1.88 -18.07
C ILE A 196 -12.19 -1.55 -19.42
N PHE A 197 -12.25 -0.25 -19.78
CA PHE A 197 -12.84 0.16 -21.05
C PHE A 197 -12.06 -0.37 -22.25
N TYR A 198 -10.73 -0.46 -22.16
CA TYR A 198 -9.93 -1.13 -23.19
C TYR A 198 -10.32 -2.61 -23.32
N LYS A 199 -10.40 -3.35 -22.23
CA LYS A 199 -10.72 -4.79 -22.22
C LYS A 199 -12.13 -5.12 -22.74
N ILE A 200 -13.11 -4.25 -22.48
CA ILE A 200 -14.48 -4.41 -23.04
C ILE A 200 -14.65 -3.85 -24.45
N GLY A 201 -13.59 -3.30 -25.06
CA GLY A 201 -13.57 -2.78 -26.42
C GLY A 201 -14.09 -1.34 -26.60
N ASP A 202 -14.41 -0.62 -25.52
CA ASP A 202 -14.75 0.82 -25.60
C ASP A 202 -13.47 1.67 -25.67
N ILE A 203 -12.78 1.56 -26.79
CA ILE A 203 -11.49 2.23 -27.03
C ILE A 203 -11.60 3.76 -26.89
N LYS A 204 -12.78 4.33 -27.18
CA LYS A 204 -12.98 5.77 -27.03
C LYS A 204 -12.90 6.21 -25.58
N LYS A 205 -13.55 5.49 -24.66
CA LYS A 205 -13.47 5.78 -23.22
C LYS A 205 -12.11 5.43 -22.65
N ALA A 206 -11.49 4.33 -23.08
CA ALA A 206 -10.14 3.99 -22.68
C ALA A 206 -9.15 5.12 -23.00
N CYS A 207 -9.17 5.63 -24.24
CA CYS A 207 -8.34 6.78 -24.63
C CYS A 207 -8.62 8.02 -23.76
N PHE A 208 -9.90 8.32 -23.49
CA PHE A 208 -10.27 9.47 -22.66
C PHE A 208 -9.54 9.44 -21.30
N TYR A 209 -9.60 8.31 -20.57
CA TYR A 209 -8.93 8.19 -19.28
C TYR A 209 -7.40 8.22 -19.38
N PHE A 210 -6.83 7.54 -20.38
CA PHE A 210 -5.38 7.48 -20.52
C PHE A 210 -4.77 8.80 -21.00
N ASP A 211 -5.43 9.51 -21.92
CA ASP A 211 -4.96 10.80 -22.41
C ASP A 211 -4.95 11.83 -21.28
N GLU A 212 -6.01 11.89 -20.44
CA GLU A 212 -6.01 12.74 -19.23
C GLU A 212 -4.82 12.44 -18.30
N LEU A 213 -4.56 11.16 -18.02
CA LEU A 213 -3.45 10.76 -17.15
C LEU A 213 -2.07 11.11 -17.75
N ILE A 214 -1.94 11.01 -19.08
CA ILE A 214 -0.70 11.39 -19.78
C ILE A 214 -0.50 12.90 -19.73
N ASP A 215 -1.55 13.70 -19.90
CA ASP A 215 -1.50 15.15 -19.79
C ASP A 215 -1.11 15.60 -18.37
N GLU A 216 -1.51 14.85 -17.36
CA GLU A 216 -1.06 15.04 -15.96
C GLU A 216 0.39 14.58 -15.70
N CYS A 217 1.06 14.01 -16.67
CA CYS A 217 2.42 13.50 -16.56
C CYS A 217 2.59 12.47 -15.42
N VAL A 218 1.67 11.51 -15.32
CA VAL A 218 1.74 10.47 -14.28
C VAL A 218 3.03 9.67 -14.34
N ASN A 219 3.47 9.15 -13.20
CA ASN A 219 4.78 8.51 -13.01
C ASN A 219 4.68 6.98 -12.87
N PHE A 220 3.75 6.34 -13.58
CA PHE A 220 3.57 4.89 -13.62
C PHE A 220 3.23 4.43 -15.04
N SER A 221 3.41 3.15 -15.33
CA SER A 221 3.52 2.60 -16.68
C SER A 221 2.19 2.41 -17.42
N GLU A 222 1.10 2.12 -16.71
CA GLU A 222 -0.15 1.64 -17.33
C GLU A 222 -0.73 2.58 -18.40
N PRO A 223 -0.89 3.91 -18.20
CA PRO A 223 -1.44 4.78 -19.23
C PRO A 223 -0.60 4.79 -20.51
N TYR A 224 0.71 4.82 -20.35
CA TYR A 224 1.63 4.79 -21.50
C TYR A 224 1.61 3.45 -22.22
N TYR A 225 1.52 2.34 -21.48
CA TYR A 225 1.41 1.01 -22.05
C TYR A 225 0.15 0.87 -22.92
N PHE A 226 -1.02 1.21 -22.35
CA PHE A 226 -2.27 1.04 -23.07
C PHE A 226 -2.40 1.98 -24.27
N VAL A 227 -1.92 3.22 -24.20
CA VAL A 227 -1.84 4.08 -25.40
C VAL A 227 -0.89 3.50 -26.44
N GLY A 228 0.21 2.89 -26.02
CA GLY A 228 1.11 2.16 -26.91
C GLY A 228 0.44 0.98 -27.59
N ILE A 229 -0.31 0.16 -26.85
CA ILE A 229 -1.07 -0.98 -27.40
C ILE A 229 -2.17 -0.51 -28.36
N ILE A 230 -2.97 0.47 -27.97
CA ILE A 230 -4.02 1.03 -28.82
C ILE A 230 -3.43 1.63 -30.12
N SER A 231 -2.27 2.28 -30.03
CA SER A 231 -1.58 2.81 -31.21
C SER A 231 -1.09 1.69 -32.13
N LYS A 232 -0.56 0.60 -31.57
CA LYS A 232 -0.17 -0.60 -32.33
C LYS A 232 -1.36 -1.21 -33.07
N GLU A 233 -2.51 -1.36 -32.41
CA GLU A 233 -3.74 -1.89 -33.00
C GLU A 233 -4.28 -1.00 -34.17
N LYS A 234 -3.96 0.29 -34.11
CA LYS A 234 -4.25 1.25 -35.20
C LYS A 234 -3.15 1.33 -36.25
N GLU A 235 -2.15 0.45 -36.20
CA GLU A 235 -1.00 0.40 -37.10
C GLU A 235 -0.09 1.67 -37.03
N ASP A 236 -0.26 2.53 -36.02
CA ASP A 236 0.65 3.65 -35.76
C ASP A 236 1.85 3.14 -34.93
N PHE A 237 2.74 2.42 -35.60
CA PHE A 237 3.90 1.79 -34.97
C PHE A 237 4.91 2.80 -34.40
N TYR A 238 4.97 4.00 -34.95
CA TYR A 238 5.84 5.05 -34.43
C TYR A 238 5.37 5.49 -33.04
N LYS A 239 4.10 5.86 -32.92
CA LYS A 239 3.48 6.25 -31.66
C LYS A 239 3.48 5.09 -30.66
N ALA A 240 3.20 3.86 -31.11
CA ALA A 240 3.24 2.67 -30.28
C ALA A 240 4.63 2.49 -29.61
N LYS A 241 5.72 2.54 -30.40
CA LYS A 241 7.09 2.45 -29.87
C LYS A 241 7.43 3.58 -28.91
N GLU A 242 7.04 4.81 -29.22
CA GLU A 242 7.26 5.96 -28.34
C GLU A 242 6.66 5.72 -26.95
N PHE A 243 5.37 5.36 -26.91
CA PHE A 243 4.64 5.20 -25.65
C PHE A 243 5.07 3.96 -24.86
N LEU A 244 5.34 2.82 -25.52
CA LEU A 244 5.86 1.63 -24.83
C LEU A 244 7.27 1.87 -24.26
N ASN A 245 8.15 2.58 -24.98
CA ASN A 245 9.44 2.98 -24.43
C ASN A 245 9.30 3.96 -23.25
N LYS A 246 8.26 4.78 -23.24
CA LYS A 246 7.95 5.68 -22.11
C LYS A 246 7.45 4.88 -20.91
N ALA A 247 6.60 3.87 -21.12
CA ALA A 247 6.16 2.95 -20.08
C ALA A 247 7.32 2.21 -19.40
N LEU A 248 8.34 1.78 -20.14
CA LEU A 248 9.54 1.11 -19.60
C LEU A 248 10.41 1.97 -18.68
N LYS A 249 10.25 3.30 -18.70
CA LYS A 249 11.02 4.21 -17.84
C LYS A 249 10.56 4.19 -16.38
N TYR A 250 9.37 3.70 -16.13
CA TYR A 250 8.81 3.63 -14.78
C TYR A 250 9.10 2.27 -14.15
N ASP A 251 9.32 2.27 -12.85
CA ASP A 251 9.47 1.04 -12.09
C ASP A 251 8.14 0.27 -12.06
N GLU A 252 8.24 -1.05 -12.05
CA GLU A 252 7.09 -1.92 -11.91
C GLU A 252 6.38 -1.65 -10.57
N SER A 253 5.09 -1.34 -10.64
CA SER A 253 4.29 -1.10 -9.44
C SER A 253 3.94 -2.42 -8.75
N ILE A 254 4.11 -2.46 -7.43
CA ILE A 254 3.69 -3.61 -6.61
C ILE A 254 2.18 -3.85 -6.74
N LEU A 255 1.41 -2.77 -6.83
CA LEU A 255 -0.04 -2.80 -6.99
C LEU A 255 -0.41 -2.56 -8.45
N SER A 256 -0.03 -3.47 -9.34
CA SER A 256 -0.34 -3.43 -10.76
C SER A 256 -0.56 -4.84 -11.31
N ASN A 257 -1.36 -4.95 -12.36
CA ASN A 257 -1.50 -6.16 -13.17
C ASN A 257 -0.47 -6.19 -14.33
N LEU A 258 0.18 -5.06 -14.63
CA LEU A 258 1.13 -4.90 -15.72
C LEU A 258 2.55 -5.18 -15.23
N SER A 259 3.24 -6.12 -15.87
CA SER A 259 4.65 -6.39 -15.64
C SER A 259 5.54 -5.71 -16.68
N LYS A 260 6.81 -5.52 -16.35
CA LYS A 260 7.81 -5.03 -17.29
C LYS A 260 7.96 -5.93 -18.50
N ASN A 261 7.84 -7.24 -18.29
CA ASN A 261 7.89 -8.24 -19.36
C ASN A 261 6.75 -8.08 -20.37
N ASP A 262 5.55 -7.68 -19.93
CA ASP A 262 4.43 -7.42 -20.84
C ASP A 262 4.74 -6.25 -21.77
N ILE A 263 5.38 -5.20 -21.25
CA ILE A 263 5.78 -4.02 -22.04
C ILE A 263 6.86 -4.39 -23.06
N GLU A 264 7.85 -5.17 -22.63
CA GLU A 264 8.94 -5.64 -23.49
C GLU A 264 8.42 -6.55 -24.62
N ASN A 265 7.50 -7.47 -24.30
CA ASN A 265 6.84 -8.33 -25.29
C ASN A 265 6.03 -7.53 -26.30
N ALA A 266 5.33 -6.49 -25.83
CA ALA A 266 4.59 -5.58 -26.71
C ALA A 266 5.54 -4.86 -27.70
N LEU A 267 6.70 -4.40 -27.25
CA LEU A 267 7.72 -3.76 -28.11
C LEU A 267 8.31 -4.73 -29.13
N ILE A 268 8.61 -5.96 -28.72
CA ILE A 268 9.12 -6.99 -29.63
C ILE A 268 8.12 -7.24 -30.76
N SER A 269 6.84 -7.32 -30.43
CA SER A 269 5.75 -7.59 -31.39
C SER A 269 5.51 -6.50 -32.44
N ILE A 270 6.11 -5.31 -32.27
CA ILE A 270 6.04 -4.21 -33.27
C ILE A 270 7.18 -4.33 -34.31
N ASN A 271 8.25 -5.05 -33.95
CA ASN A 271 9.45 -5.14 -34.81
C ASN A 271 9.36 -6.30 -35.80
N HIS A 272 8.32 -7.10 -35.75
CA HIS A 272 8.01 -8.21 -36.64
C HIS A 272 6.80 -7.90 -37.52
#